data_e28880d3ecda6a022798ab5a74127dff
#
_entry.id   e28880d3ecda6a022798ab5a74127dff
#
_cell.length_a   1.000
_cell.length_b   1.000
_cell.length_c   1.000
_cell.angle_alpha   90.00
_cell.angle_beta   90.00
_cell.angle_gamma   90.00
#
_symmetry.space_group_name_H-M   'P 1'
#
loop_
_entity.id
_entity.type
_entity.pdbx_description
1 polymer ?
#
loop_
_entity_poly.entity_id
_entity_poly.type
_entity_poly.pdbx_seq_one_letter_code
_entity_poly.pdbx_strand_id
1 'polypeptide(L)'
;MDKNTININKLPSKTWYWLHMNDTKVSWNPEIAPCKVTVEEAFEDKETNSLISGDSAEFATVEGGAGREADPIFADAQTEKTVLTASDKDAKATIRLAVDGTTAASAAGACYLTAEEGTDTTIIETFTKKSAQAGSLAYRTMIQAKKDSRVRLVQVFMQDEEQTLLNDIGCVCDENAKFDILQIFIGKGDLYNGIRTDLKGTGADTQVEIGYLGQKTQKIDVNLIINHFGKKTNCEIQVDGTLKDAAEKVFRGTIDFKNGASESTGAETENVLLLGDDVINKTIPIILCAEEDVEGSHGATIGELDEETLFYFESRGIDKETAEDIMTRGKFEMLYRHIGDEQTQKLVEAQLAEVMADDREEL
;
A
#
# COMPACT_ATOMS: atom_id res chain seq x y z
N MET A 1 13.69 -10.51 24.80
CA MET A 1 12.79 -9.96 23.77
C MET A 1 11.47 -9.68 24.44
N ASP A 2 10.98 -8.48 24.31
CA ASP A 2 9.66 -8.13 24.83
C ASP A 2 8.63 -9.04 24.14
N LYS A 3 7.72 -9.63 24.92
CA LYS A 3 6.77 -10.65 24.41
C LYS A 3 5.83 -10.12 23.31
N ASN A 4 5.83 -8.81 23.10
CA ASN A 4 4.93 -8.10 22.18
C ASN A 4 5.63 -7.56 20.92
N THR A 5 6.90 -7.92 20.68
CA THR A 5 7.62 -7.46 19.49
C THR A 5 7.52 -8.52 18.39
N ILE A 6 7.00 -8.13 17.24
CA ILE A 6 6.97 -8.93 16.01
C ILE A 6 7.99 -8.40 15.00
N ASN A 7 8.44 -9.28 14.12
CA ASN A 7 9.43 -8.95 13.09
C ASN A 7 8.80 -9.13 11.71
N ILE A 8 8.46 -8.03 11.06
CA ILE A 8 7.71 -7.97 9.81
C ILE A 8 8.54 -7.41 8.66
N ASN A 9 7.95 -7.36 7.48
CA ASN A 9 8.53 -6.74 6.28
C ASN A 9 9.93 -7.30 5.96
N LYS A 10 10.08 -8.62 6.01
CA LYS A 10 11.35 -9.30 5.76
C LYS A 10 11.68 -9.36 4.28
N LEU A 11 12.91 -8.97 3.95
CA LEU A 11 13.45 -9.17 2.61
C LEU A 11 13.54 -10.67 2.26
N PRO A 12 13.14 -11.07 1.06
CA PRO A 12 13.31 -12.45 0.58
C PRO A 12 14.78 -12.87 0.48
N SER A 13 15.65 -11.91 0.14
CA SER A 13 17.10 -12.08 0.12
C SER A 13 17.75 -11.04 1.02
N LYS A 14 18.48 -11.51 2.03
CA LYS A 14 19.09 -10.62 3.01
C LYS A 14 20.24 -9.82 2.40
N THR A 15 20.24 -8.51 2.69
CA THR A 15 21.35 -7.61 2.47
C THR A 15 22.34 -7.65 3.68
N TRP A 16 23.32 -6.78 3.70
CA TRP A 16 24.27 -6.71 4.78
C TRP A 16 23.62 -6.35 6.11
N TYR A 17 23.83 -7.19 7.11
CA TYR A 17 23.17 -7.12 8.42
C TYR A 17 23.32 -5.76 9.12
N TRP A 18 24.47 -5.12 9.00
CA TRP A 18 24.75 -3.84 9.64
C TRP A 18 23.97 -2.63 9.06
N LEU A 19 23.34 -2.78 7.91
CA LEU A 19 22.43 -1.75 7.37
C LEU A 19 21.10 -1.68 8.12
N HIS A 20 20.74 -2.72 8.88
CA HIS A 20 19.47 -2.83 9.61
C HIS A 20 18.22 -2.60 8.74
N MET A 21 18.24 -3.15 7.53
CA MET A 21 17.18 -2.96 6.52
C MET A 21 16.51 -4.27 6.10
N ASN A 22 16.93 -5.41 6.65
CA ASN A 22 16.44 -6.73 6.24
C ASN A 22 15.03 -7.04 6.71
N ASP A 23 14.59 -6.35 7.75
CA ASP A 23 13.29 -6.52 8.42
C ASP A 23 13.00 -5.32 9.33
N THR A 24 11.79 -5.28 9.85
CA THR A 24 11.37 -4.24 10.80
C THR A 24 10.77 -4.87 12.05
N LYS A 25 11.14 -4.34 13.22
CA LYS A 25 10.58 -4.75 14.51
C LYS A 25 9.52 -3.77 14.94
N VAL A 26 8.33 -4.28 15.21
CA VAL A 26 7.19 -3.49 15.67
C VAL A 26 6.69 -4.06 16.99
N SER A 27 6.49 -3.18 17.97
CA SER A 27 5.82 -3.54 19.22
C SER A 27 4.32 -3.46 19.01
N TRP A 28 3.60 -4.56 19.31
CA TRP A 28 2.16 -4.64 19.12
C TRP A 28 1.47 -4.99 20.42
N ASN A 29 0.34 -4.30 20.72
CA ASN A 29 -0.45 -4.65 21.91
C ASN A 29 -1.15 -5.99 21.68
N PRO A 30 -0.99 -6.99 22.56
CA PRO A 30 -1.64 -8.28 22.43
C PRO A 30 -3.17 -8.24 22.69
N GLU A 31 -3.67 -7.18 23.33
CA GLU A 31 -5.11 -6.97 23.55
C GLU A 31 -5.70 -6.28 22.30
N ILE A 32 -6.09 -7.09 21.32
CA ILE A 32 -6.63 -6.64 20.05
C ILE A 32 -8.15 -6.82 20.08
N ALA A 33 -8.89 -5.81 19.61
CA ALA A 33 -10.33 -5.88 19.38
C ALA A 33 -10.64 -5.82 17.87
N PRO A 34 -11.81 -6.29 17.42
CA PRO A 34 -12.24 -6.09 16.05
C PRO A 34 -12.34 -4.59 15.72
N CYS A 35 -11.81 -4.17 14.56
CA CYS A 35 -12.09 -2.85 14.03
C CYS A 35 -13.55 -2.80 13.53
N LYS A 36 -14.03 -1.61 13.18
CA LYS A 36 -15.33 -1.46 12.52
C LYS A 36 -15.12 -1.30 11.04
N VAL A 37 -15.77 -2.14 10.24
CA VAL A 37 -15.80 -2.02 8.80
C VAL A 37 -17.21 -1.65 8.34
N THR A 38 -17.32 -0.54 7.61
CA THR A 38 -18.57 -0.15 6.95
C THR A 38 -18.42 -0.41 5.48
N VAL A 39 -19.32 -1.22 4.92
CA VAL A 39 -19.33 -1.60 3.52
C VAL A 39 -20.36 -0.75 2.78
N GLU A 40 -19.92 -0.05 1.75
CA GLU A 40 -20.79 0.67 0.82
C GLU A 40 -20.57 0.11 -0.58
N GLU A 41 -21.64 -0.37 -1.19
CA GLU A 41 -21.62 -0.89 -2.54
C GLU A 41 -22.10 0.18 -3.52
N ALA A 42 -21.36 0.41 -4.59
CA ALA A 42 -21.78 1.21 -5.71
C ALA A 42 -21.80 0.32 -6.96
N PHE A 43 -22.97 -0.24 -7.26
CA PHE A 43 -23.20 -0.99 -8.49
C PHE A 43 -23.88 -0.11 -9.52
N GLU A 44 -23.46 -0.22 -10.76
CA GLU A 44 -24.20 0.36 -11.90
C GLU A 44 -25.52 -0.38 -12.14
N ASP A 45 -25.62 -1.68 -11.74
CA ASP A 45 -26.85 -2.49 -11.80
C ASP A 45 -27.01 -3.35 -10.52
N LYS A 46 -28.18 -3.28 -9.92
CA LYS A 46 -28.49 -3.71 -8.54
C LYS A 46 -28.65 -5.23 -8.31
N GLU A 47 -28.47 -6.12 -9.25
CA GLU A 47 -29.00 -7.50 -9.11
C GLU A 47 -27.99 -8.62 -8.85
N THR A 48 -26.66 -8.46 -8.96
CA THR A 48 -25.80 -9.64 -9.11
C THR A 48 -24.53 -9.76 -8.27
N ASN A 49 -24.20 -8.89 -7.33
CA ASN A 49 -23.06 -9.14 -6.44
C ASN A 49 -23.50 -9.49 -5.03
N SER A 50 -23.46 -10.76 -4.71
CA SER A 50 -23.72 -11.24 -3.36
C SER A 50 -22.47 -11.02 -2.50
N LEU A 51 -22.51 -10.08 -1.57
CA LEU A 51 -21.65 -10.12 -0.38
C LEU A 51 -22.02 -11.40 0.37
N ILE A 52 -21.30 -12.47 0.11
CA ILE A 52 -21.48 -13.74 0.82
C ILE A 52 -20.49 -13.73 1.97
N SER A 53 -20.98 -13.92 3.19
CA SER A 53 -20.12 -14.33 4.30
C SER A 53 -19.55 -15.71 3.98
N GLY A 54 -18.32 -15.73 3.44
CA GLY A 54 -17.61 -16.94 3.06
C GLY A 54 -16.65 -17.39 4.15
N ASP A 55 -16.03 -18.54 3.92
CA ASP A 55 -14.97 -19.06 4.77
C ASP A 55 -13.61 -18.51 4.27
N SER A 56 -12.84 -17.88 5.16
CA SER A 56 -11.48 -17.42 4.87
C SER A 56 -10.47 -18.57 4.66
N ALA A 57 -10.87 -19.82 4.86
CA ALA A 57 -10.00 -20.99 4.71
C ALA A 57 -9.42 -21.14 3.29
N GLU A 58 -10.12 -20.68 2.25
CA GLU A 58 -9.64 -20.73 0.86
C GLU A 58 -8.39 -19.86 0.64
N PHE A 59 -8.16 -18.87 1.50
CA PHE A 59 -7.02 -17.96 1.42
C PHE A 59 -5.78 -18.44 2.19
N ALA A 60 -5.81 -19.62 2.78
CA ALA A 60 -4.69 -20.17 3.55
C ALA A 60 -3.37 -20.29 2.76
N THR A 61 -3.45 -20.29 1.42
CA THR A 61 -2.28 -20.31 0.53
C THR A 61 -1.84 -18.96 0.03
N VAL A 62 -2.60 -17.89 0.33
CA VAL A 62 -2.24 -16.52 -0.02
C VAL A 62 -1.37 -15.96 1.10
N GLU A 63 -0.15 -15.57 0.78
CA GLU A 63 0.78 -15.01 1.75
C GLU A 63 0.79 -13.47 1.64
N GLY A 64 0.76 -12.78 2.77
CA GLY A 64 0.87 -11.32 2.84
C GLY A 64 2.33 -10.85 2.82
N GLY A 65 2.51 -9.58 2.45
CA GLY A 65 3.83 -8.95 2.36
C GLY A 65 4.48 -8.64 3.71
N ALA A 66 3.68 -8.48 4.77
CA ALA A 66 4.19 -8.30 6.13
C ALA A 66 4.86 -9.56 6.68
N GLY A 67 4.51 -10.73 6.13
CA GLY A 67 5.06 -12.03 6.50
C GLY A 67 4.25 -12.75 7.57
N ARG A 68 4.53 -14.05 7.73
CA ARG A 68 3.77 -14.94 8.64
C ARG A 68 3.87 -14.57 10.12
N GLU A 69 4.86 -13.80 10.50
CA GLU A 69 5.00 -13.30 11.87
C GLU A 69 3.90 -12.29 12.26
N ALA A 70 3.20 -11.72 11.27
CA ALA A 70 2.02 -10.90 11.49
C ALA A 70 0.73 -11.72 11.72
N ASP A 71 0.69 -13.02 11.36
CA ASP A 71 -0.51 -13.86 11.45
C ASP A 71 -1.19 -13.86 12.83
N PRO A 72 -0.47 -13.85 13.97
CA PRO A 72 -1.10 -13.80 15.28
C PRO A 72 -1.97 -12.56 15.54
N ILE A 73 -1.69 -11.44 14.84
CA ILE A 73 -2.50 -10.21 14.95
C ILE A 73 -3.89 -10.42 14.31
N PHE A 74 -3.95 -11.24 13.27
CA PHE A 74 -5.15 -11.52 12.48
C PHE A 74 -5.86 -12.81 12.88
N ALA A 75 -5.58 -13.33 14.09
CA ALA A 75 -6.21 -14.54 14.60
C ALA A 75 -7.74 -14.37 14.75
N ASP A 76 -8.48 -15.45 14.47
CA ASP A 76 -9.94 -15.45 14.28
C ASP A 76 -10.79 -14.77 15.35
N ALA A 77 -10.39 -14.86 16.62
CA ALA A 77 -11.17 -14.34 17.73
C ALA A 77 -11.09 -12.81 17.91
N GLN A 78 -10.19 -12.14 17.17
CA GLN A 78 -9.82 -10.73 17.39
C GLN A 78 -9.96 -9.86 16.15
N THR A 79 -10.44 -10.42 15.03
CA THR A 79 -10.41 -9.76 13.73
C THR A 79 -11.82 -9.65 13.15
N GLU A 80 -12.24 -8.44 12.77
CA GLU A 80 -13.40 -8.26 11.90
C GLU A 80 -13.08 -8.78 10.49
N LYS A 81 -13.94 -9.65 9.97
CA LYS A 81 -13.73 -10.28 8.66
C LYS A 81 -14.80 -9.88 7.66
N THR A 82 -14.37 -9.34 6.55
CA THR A 82 -15.21 -9.09 5.37
C THR A 82 -14.79 -10.08 4.29
N VAL A 83 -15.69 -10.96 3.84
CA VAL A 83 -15.41 -11.92 2.77
C VAL A 83 -16.30 -11.59 1.58
N LEU A 84 -15.67 -11.35 0.44
CA LEU A 84 -16.29 -10.87 -0.79
C LEU A 84 -16.04 -11.86 -1.93
N THR A 85 -17.06 -12.05 -2.77
CA THR A 85 -16.92 -12.79 -4.03
C THR A 85 -17.50 -11.94 -5.15
N ALA A 86 -16.69 -11.58 -6.12
CA ALA A 86 -17.11 -10.93 -7.35
C ALA A 86 -17.35 -12.01 -8.41
N SER A 87 -18.58 -12.15 -8.89
CA SER A 87 -18.96 -13.22 -9.81
C SER A 87 -19.66 -12.76 -11.10
N ASP A 88 -20.03 -11.50 -11.20
CA ASP A 88 -20.65 -10.95 -12.40
C ASP A 88 -19.59 -10.50 -13.42
N LYS A 89 -19.65 -11.06 -14.63
CA LYS A 89 -18.72 -10.75 -15.72
C LYS A 89 -19.10 -9.49 -16.50
N ASP A 90 -20.37 -9.10 -16.42
CA ASP A 90 -20.91 -8.01 -17.24
C ASP A 90 -20.95 -6.66 -16.49
N ALA A 91 -20.81 -6.67 -15.16
CA ALA A 91 -20.82 -5.48 -14.32
C ALA A 91 -19.45 -5.14 -13.74
N LYS A 92 -19.10 -3.85 -13.79
CA LYS A 92 -17.99 -3.32 -13.01
C LYS A 92 -18.46 -3.04 -11.60
N ALA A 93 -17.88 -3.75 -10.64
CA ALA A 93 -18.21 -3.57 -9.24
C ALA A 93 -17.22 -2.59 -8.58
N THR A 94 -17.73 -1.59 -7.85
CA THR A 94 -16.96 -0.77 -6.94
C THR A 94 -17.46 -0.98 -5.51
N ILE A 95 -16.60 -1.47 -4.65
CA ILE A 95 -16.90 -1.77 -3.24
C ILE A 95 -16.05 -0.84 -2.38
N ARG A 96 -16.69 -0.02 -1.54
CA ARG A 96 -16.01 0.86 -0.59
C ARG A 96 -16.05 0.26 0.80
N LEU A 97 -14.91 0.15 1.44
CA LEU A 97 -14.74 -0.32 2.80
C LEU A 97 -14.14 0.84 3.63
N ALA A 98 -14.96 1.41 4.50
CA ALA A 98 -14.45 2.36 5.50
C ALA A 98 -14.03 1.58 6.75
N VAL A 99 -12.73 1.52 6.98
CA VAL A 99 -12.11 0.81 8.10
C VAL A 99 -11.81 1.80 9.22
N ASP A 100 -12.53 1.65 10.33
CA ASP A 100 -12.42 2.51 11.49
C ASP A 100 -11.73 1.77 12.66
N GLY A 101 -10.53 2.18 12.99
CA GLY A 101 -9.73 1.65 14.10
C GLY A 101 -9.98 2.35 15.45
N THR A 102 -10.92 3.31 15.55
CA THR A 102 -11.17 4.08 16.78
C THR A 102 -11.92 3.30 17.84
N THR A 103 -12.40 2.10 17.53
CA THR A 103 -13.18 1.23 18.42
C THR A 103 -12.42 0.77 19.67
N ALA A 104 -11.09 0.68 19.58
CA ALA A 104 -10.22 0.24 20.67
C ALA A 104 -8.82 0.84 20.54
N ALA A 105 -8.01 0.78 21.59
CA ALA A 105 -6.61 1.18 21.56
C ALA A 105 -5.82 0.36 20.51
N SER A 106 -6.09 -0.94 20.42
CA SER A 106 -5.57 -1.80 19.37
C SER A 106 -6.70 -2.52 18.66
N ALA A 107 -6.79 -2.38 17.34
CA ALA A 107 -7.87 -2.95 16.54
C ALA A 107 -7.34 -3.73 15.34
N ALA A 108 -8.07 -4.75 14.89
CA ALA A 108 -7.71 -5.50 13.68
C ALA A 108 -8.94 -5.86 12.83
N GLY A 109 -8.70 -5.94 11.51
CA GLY A 109 -9.67 -6.40 10.53
C GLY A 109 -9.02 -7.08 9.33
N ALA A 110 -9.83 -7.76 8.54
CA ALA A 110 -9.38 -8.38 7.31
C ALA A 110 -10.47 -8.38 6.23
N CYS A 111 -10.04 -8.18 4.99
CA CYS A 111 -10.83 -8.37 3.79
C CYS A 111 -10.29 -9.57 2.99
N TYR A 112 -11.16 -10.41 2.51
CA TYR A 112 -10.87 -11.55 1.64
C TYR A 112 -11.71 -11.43 0.38
N LEU A 113 -11.07 -11.36 -0.79
CA LEU A 113 -11.75 -11.23 -2.08
C LEU A 113 -11.41 -12.39 -3.01
N THR A 114 -12.42 -13.08 -3.50
CA THR A 114 -12.33 -13.90 -4.71
C THR A 114 -12.95 -13.14 -5.88
N ALA A 115 -12.13 -12.78 -6.86
CA ALA A 115 -12.57 -12.27 -8.14
C ALA A 115 -12.66 -13.44 -9.12
N GLU A 116 -13.88 -13.86 -9.45
CA GLU A 116 -14.14 -14.99 -10.33
C GLU A 116 -13.70 -14.70 -11.78
N GLU A 117 -13.60 -15.75 -12.59
CA GLU A 117 -13.12 -15.65 -13.96
C GLU A 117 -13.84 -14.56 -14.78
N GLY A 118 -13.06 -13.64 -15.34
CA GLY A 118 -13.53 -12.58 -16.25
C GLY A 118 -14.25 -11.42 -15.57
N THR A 119 -14.20 -11.29 -14.24
CA THR A 119 -14.81 -10.16 -13.51
C THR A 119 -13.92 -8.92 -13.51
N ASP A 120 -14.52 -7.72 -13.35
CA ASP A 120 -13.82 -6.44 -13.19
C ASP A 120 -14.30 -5.77 -11.88
N THR A 121 -13.42 -5.72 -10.88
CA THR A 121 -13.78 -5.32 -9.51
C THR A 121 -12.81 -4.29 -8.97
N THR A 122 -13.34 -3.18 -8.47
CA THR A 122 -12.58 -2.18 -7.71
C THR A 122 -12.96 -2.27 -6.24
N ILE A 123 -11.96 -2.40 -5.36
CA ILE A 123 -12.11 -2.25 -3.91
C ILE A 123 -11.41 -0.97 -3.50
N ILE A 124 -12.11 -0.16 -2.71
CA ILE A 124 -11.58 1.07 -2.13
C ILE A 124 -11.61 0.92 -0.63
N GLU A 125 -10.46 0.93 0.00
CA GLU A 125 -10.31 0.83 1.46
C GLU A 125 -9.80 2.16 2.01
N THR A 126 -10.57 2.77 2.92
CA THR A 126 -10.16 3.99 3.61
C THR A 126 -9.93 3.69 5.07
N PHE A 127 -8.73 4.01 5.56
CA PHE A 127 -8.32 3.71 6.93
C PHE A 127 -8.29 4.97 7.77
N THR A 128 -9.09 4.96 8.84
CA THR A 128 -9.10 6.04 9.82
C THR A 128 -8.79 5.50 11.20
N LYS A 129 -7.90 6.19 11.90
CA LYS A 129 -7.68 5.99 13.34
C LYS A 129 -7.35 7.34 13.94
N LYS A 130 -8.40 8.00 14.42
CA LYS A 130 -8.31 9.34 15.02
C LYS A 130 -8.44 9.22 16.54
N SER A 131 -7.37 9.53 17.27
CA SER A 131 -7.36 9.51 18.74
C SER A 131 -6.14 10.24 19.27
N ALA A 132 -6.34 11.07 20.27
CA ALA A 132 -5.24 11.70 21.02
C ALA A 132 -4.44 10.72 21.90
N GLN A 133 -4.87 9.47 22.02
CA GLN A 133 -4.16 8.43 22.76
C GLN A 133 -3.48 7.48 21.76
N ALA A 134 -2.24 7.11 22.05
CA ALA A 134 -1.51 6.15 21.24
C ALA A 134 -2.29 4.84 21.03
N GLY A 135 -2.25 4.32 19.81
CA GLY A 135 -2.98 3.11 19.46
C GLY A 135 -2.52 2.49 18.15
N SER A 136 -3.14 1.37 17.79
CA SER A 136 -2.76 0.64 16.58
C SER A 136 -3.98 0.10 15.83
N LEU A 137 -3.86 0.04 14.50
CA LEU A 137 -4.80 -0.61 13.61
C LEU A 137 -4.04 -1.57 12.70
N ALA A 138 -4.41 -2.84 12.68
CA ALA A 138 -3.95 -3.80 11.67
C ALA A 138 -5.06 -4.13 10.69
N TYR A 139 -4.73 -4.16 9.41
CA TYR A 139 -5.67 -4.60 8.40
C TYR A 139 -4.99 -5.49 7.37
N ARG A 140 -5.67 -6.57 6.99
CA ARG A 140 -5.17 -7.55 6.03
C ARG A 140 -6.13 -7.68 4.86
N THR A 141 -5.61 -7.59 3.63
CA THR A 141 -6.40 -7.78 2.41
C THR A 141 -5.81 -8.93 1.60
N MET A 142 -6.56 -10.04 1.48
CA MET A 142 -6.16 -11.23 0.73
C MET A 142 -7.03 -11.41 -0.49
N ILE A 143 -6.40 -11.59 -1.67
CA ILE A 143 -7.08 -11.59 -2.96
C ILE A 143 -6.71 -12.84 -3.75
N GLN A 144 -7.73 -13.46 -4.34
CA GLN A 144 -7.57 -14.45 -5.41
C GLN A 144 -8.17 -13.86 -6.70
N ALA A 145 -7.31 -13.48 -7.62
CA ALA A 145 -7.70 -13.01 -8.94
C ALA A 145 -7.68 -14.22 -9.90
N LYS A 146 -8.88 -14.74 -10.22
CA LYS A 146 -9.04 -15.89 -11.11
C LYS A 146 -8.76 -15.50 -12.56
N LYS A 147 -8.70 -16.51 -13.43
CA LYS A 147 -8.40 -16.35 -14.84
C LYS A 147 -9.18 -15.19 -15.50
N ASP A 148 -8.47 -14.37 -16.28
CA ASP A 148 -9.01 -13.23 -17.03
C ASP A 148 -9.74 -12.17 -16.16
N SER A 149 -9.66 -12.27 -14.83
CA SER A 149 -10.24 -11.26 -13.93
C SER A 149 -9.37 -10.01 -13.83
N ARG A 150 -9.99 -8.90 -13.46
CA ARG A 150 -9.32 -7.66 -13.12
C ARG A 150 -9.73 -7.23 -11.72
N VAL A 151 -8.75 -7.00 -10.85
CA VAL A 151 -8.97 -6.44 -9.52
C VAL A 151 -8.15 -5.16 -9.40
N ARG A 152 -8.81 -4.09 -8.94
CA ARG A 152 -8.15 -2.86 -8.55
C ARG A 152 -8.35 -2.61 -7.06
N LEU A 153 -7.27 -2.48 -6.31
CA LEU A 153 -7.27 -2.14 -4.89
C LEU A 153 -6.79 -0.69 -4.72
N VAL A 154 -7.64 0.17 -4.19
CA VAL A 154 -7.31 1.54 -3.81
C VAL A 154 -7.31 1.64 -2.30
N GLN A 155 -6.23 2.10 -1.70
CA GLN A 155 -6.13 2.28 -0.24
C GLN A 155 -5.70 3.70 0.11
N VAL A 156 -6.43 4.32 1.05
CA VAL A 156 -6.14 5.66 1.57
C VAL A 156 -5.94 5.59 3.08
N PHE A 157 -4.77 6.04 3.54
CA PHE A 157 -4.35 5.96 4.94
C PHE A 157 -4.37 7.36 5.56
N MET A 158 -5.18 7.53 6.63
CA MET A 158 -5.50 8.81 7.26
C MET A 158 -5.45 8.72 8.81
N GLN A 159 -4.46 8.02 9.35
CA GLN A 159 -4.29 7.90 10.81
C GLN A 159 -3.65 9.15 11.41
N ASP A 160 -4.01 9.47 12.66
CA ASP A 160 -3.39 10.54 13.45
C ASP A 160 -1.95 10.20 13.89
N GLU A 161 -1.21 11.21 14.37
CA GLU A 161 0.22 11.15 14.70
C GLU A 161 0.58 10.03 15.71
N GLU A 162 -0.19 9.89 16.78
CA GLU A 162 0.05 8.88 17.83
C GLU A 162 -0.43 7.45 17.46
N GLN A 163 -0.74 7.23 16.19
CA GLN A 163 -1.30 5.96 15.73
C GLN A 163 -0.28 5.17 14.91
N THR A 164 -0.31 3.84 15.08
CA THR A 164 0.43 2.91 14.24
C THR A 164 -0.53 2.11 13.36
N LEU A 165 -0.27 2.05 12.07
CA LEU A 165 -1.04 1.24 11.15
C LEU A 165 -0.16 0.15 10.54
N LEU A 166 -0.62 -1.11 10.61
CA LEU A 166 -0.05 -2.24 9.89
C LEU A 166 -1.02 -2.66 8.78
N ASN A 167 -0.60 -2.51 7.54
CA ASN A 167 -1.32 -3.00 6.37
C ASN A 167 -0.61 -4.21 5.78
N ASP A 168 -1.35 -5.27 5.46
CA ASP A 168 -0.80 -6.52 4.95
C ASP A 168 -1.63 -7.02 3.75
N ILE A 169 -1.03 -6.98 2.56
CA ILE A 169 -1.69 -7.38 1.31
C ILE A 169 -1.06 -8.65 0.78
N GLY A 170 -1.91 -9.61 0.38
CA GLY A 170 -1.54 -10.78 -0.40
C GLY A 170 -2.45 -10.95 -1.61
N CYS A 171 -1.87 -11.20 -2.78
CA CYS A 171 -2.63 -11.51 -3.98
C CYS A 171 -2.02 -12.67 -4.75
N VAL A 172 -2.89 -13.54 -5.28
CA VAL A 172 -2.51 -14.58 -6.25
C VAL A 172 -3.27 -14.30 -7.54
N CYS A 173 -2.52 -14.17 -8.65
CA CYS A 173 -3.06 -13.94 -9.98
C CYS A 173 -2.95 -15.21 -10.84
N ASP A 174 -4.11 -15.69 -11.32
CA ASP A 174 -4.21 -16.78 -12.27
C ASP A 174 -3.94 -16.29 -13.73
N GLU A 175 -4.18 -17.15 -14.73
CA GLU A 175 -3.91 -16.86 -16.17
C GLU A 175 -4.60 -15.56 -16.63
N ASN A 176 -3.83 -14.64 -17.21
CA ASN A 176 -4.25 -13.31 -17.69
C ASN A 176 -4.93 -12.43 -16.64
N ALA A 177 -4.90 -12.79 -15.37
CA ALA A 177 -5.47 -11.95 -14.32
C ALA A 177 -4.66 -10.67 -14.14
N LYS A 178 -5.33 -9.56 -13.81
CA LYS A 178 -4.72 -8.26 -13.52
C LYS A 178 -5.03 -7.82 -12.11
N PHE A 179 -3.98 -7.39 -11.40
CA PHE A 179 -4.12 -6.84 -10.05
C PHE A 179 -3.41 -5.49 -9.97
N ASP A 180 -4.17 -4.41 -9.88
CA ASP A 180 -3.67 -3.04 -9.80
C ASP A 180 -3.84 -2.52 -8.37
N ILE A 181 -2.78 -1.91 -7.81
CA ILE A 181 -2.78 -1.31 -6.48
C ILE A 181 -2.51 0.19 -6.61
N LEU A 182 -3.34 1.00 -5.97
CA LEU A 182 -3.08 2.42 -5.74
C LEU A 182 -3.14 2.70 -4.24
N GLN A 183 -2.04 3.16 -3.65
CA GLN A 183 -1.98 3.53 -2.24
C GLN A 183 -1.61 5.00 -2.05
N ILE A 184 -2.32 5.68 -1.15
CA ILE A 184 -2.11 7.10 -0.81
C ILE A 184 -1.94 7.22 0.70
N PHE A 185 -0.72 7.56 1.15
CA PHE A 185 -0.36 7.73 2.55
C PHE A 185 -0.33 9.22 2.89
N ILE A 186 -1.38 9.71 3.54
CA ILE A 186 -1.56 11.10 3.96
C ILE A 186 -1.91 11.22 5.45
N GLY A 187 -1.82 10.10 6.17
CA GLY A 187 -1.88 10.10 7.64
C GLY A 187 -0.57 10.59 8.25
N LYS A 188 -0.62 10.96 9.54
CA LYS A 188 0.52 11.49 10.30
C LYS A 188 1.21 10.44 11.19
N GLY A 189 0.56 9.31 11.43
CA GLY A 189 1.07 8.22 12.27
C GLY A 189 1.96 7.24 11.52
N ASP A 190 2.65 6.38 12.27
CA ASP A 190 3.54 5.36 11.72
C ASP A 190 2.78 4.37 10.82
N LEU A 191 3.37 4.03 9.68
CA LEU A 191 2.81 3.06 8.73
C LEU A 191 3.81 1.94 8.43
N TYR A 192 3.36 0.71 8.62
CA TYR A 192 4.05 -0.52 8.20
C TYR A 192 3.18 -1.19 7.13
N ASN A 193 3.69 -1.27 5.91
CA ASN A 193 2.96 -1.72 4.75
C ASN A 193 3.67 -2.91 4.08
N GLY A 194 3.05 -4.07 4.09
CA GLY A 194 3.53 -5.27 3.41
C GLY A 194 2.64 -5.61 2.22
N ILE A 195 3.23 -5.77 1.04
CA ILE A 195 2.53 -6.15 -0.20
C ILE A 195 3.24 -7.36 -0.80
N ARG A 196 2.47 -8.39 -1.13
CA ARG A 196 2.95 -9.52 -1.90
C ARG A 196 1.97 -9.89 -3.00
N THR A 197 2.48 -9.97 -4.23
CA THR A 197 1.72 -10.46 -5.38
C THR A 197 2.45 -11.64 -6.00
N ASP A 198 1.75 -12.76 -6.12
CA ASP A 198 2.22 -13.97 -6.80
C ASP A 198 1.56 -14.07 -8.18
N LEU A 199 2.29 -13.75 -9.26
CA LEU A 199 1.85 -13.86 -10.65
C LEU A 199 2.03 -15.31 -11.12
N LYS A 200 1.04 -16.17 -10.83
CA LYS A 200 1.13 -17.62 -11.07
C LYS A 200 0.73 -18.02 -12.47
N GLY A 201 -0.25 -17.35 -13.05
CA GLY A 201 -0.74 -17.67 -14.37
C GLY A 201 0.07 -17.03 -15.49
N THR A 202 0.06 -17.65 -16.66
CA THR A 202 0.65 -17.07 -17.87
C THR A 202 -0.06 -15.76 -18.20
N GLY A 203 0.70 -14.70 -18.50
CA GLY A 203 0.16 -13.39 -18.86
C GLY A 203 -0.47 -12.61 -17.68
N ALA A 204 -0.28 -13.07 -16.43
CA ALA A 204 -0.71 -12.29 -15.27
C ALA A 204 0.07 -10.99 -15.16
N ASP A 205 -0.59 -9.92 -14.72
CA ASP A 205 -0.08 -8.55 -14.74
C ASP A 205 -0.39 -7.83 -13.43
N THR A 206 0.51 -6.97 -12.96
CA THR A 206 0.27 -6.12 -11.80
C THR A 206 0.88 -4.74 -11.96
N GLN A 207 0.13 -3.71 -11.56
CA GLN A 207 0.62 -2.34 -11.42
C GLN A 207 0.52 -1.91 -9.96
N VAL A 208 1.57 -1.28 -9.45
CA VAL A 208 1.61 -0.75 -8.08
C VAL A 208 1.98 0.72 -8.14
N GLU A 209 1.05 1.57 -7.71
CA GLU A 209 1.25 3.01 -7.55
C GLU A 209 1.18 3.36 -6.07
N ILE A 210 2.23 3.96 -5.52
CA ILE A 210 2.28 4.39 -4.11
C ILE A 210 2.64 5.86 -4.05
N GLY A 211 1.80 6.67 -3.36
CA GLY A 211 2.11 8.03 -3.02
C GLY A 211 2.15 8.25 -1.51
N TYR A 212 3.17 8.93 -1.00
CA TYR A 212 3.29 9.18 0.43
C TYR A 212 3.79 10.59 0.76
N LEU A 213 3.28 11.13 1.87
CA LEU A 213 3.79 12.32 2.54
C LEU A 213 4.25 11.92 3.94
N GLY A 214 5.55 11.87 4.15
CA GLY A 214 6.16 11.65 5.47
C GLY A 214 6.52 12.98 6.11
N GLN A 215 6.17 13.16 7.39
CA GLN A 215 6.36 14.43 8.10
C GLN A 215 6.68 14.22 9.57
N LYS A 216 7.15 15.25 10.24
CA LYS A 216 7.55 15.22 11.66
C LYS A 216 8.56 14.06 11.91
N THR A 217 8.25 13.14 12.80
CA THR A 217 9.09 11.96 13.12
C THR A 217 8.46 10.66 12.66
N GLN A 218 7.51 10.74 11.70
CA GLN A 218 6.77 9.60 11.17
C GLN A 218 7.68 8.54 10.56
N LYS A 219 7.33 7.28 10.75
CA LYS A 219 7.98 6.13 10.10
C LYS A 219 7.06 5.53 9.04
N ILE A 220 7.58 5.43 7.83
CA ILE A 220 6.93 4.75 6.71
C ILE A 220 7.82 3.57 6.30
N ASP A 221 7.39 2.36 6.60
CA ASP A 221 8.12 1.13 6.27
C ASP A 221 7.31 0.30 5.27
N VAL A 222 7.82 0.17 4.05
CA VAL A 222 7.16 -0.53 2.96
C VAL A 222 7.99 -1.74 2.52
N ASN A 223 7.35 -2.88 2.37
CA ASN A 223 7.92 -4.09 1.78
C ASN A 223 7.03 -4.59 0.65
N LEU A 224 7.51 -4.51 -0.56
CA LEU A 224 6.82 -4.92 -1.78
C LEU A 224 7.53 -6.10 -2.41
N ILE A 225 6.82 -7.20 -2.61
CA ILE A 225 7.35 -8.43 -3.22
C ILE A 225 6.44 -8.84 -4.38
N ILE A 226 6.97 -8.83 -5.58
CA ILE A 226 6.29 -9.35 -6.77
C ILE A 226 7.03 -10.60 -7.25
N ASN A 227 6.36 -11.75 -7.17
CA ASN A 227 6.90 -13.02 -7.64
C ASN A 227 6.33 -13.39 -9.01
N HIS A 228 7.19 -13.52 -10.00
CA HIS A 228 6.84 -14.01 -11.33
C HIS A 228 7.03 -15.52 -11.40
N PHE A 229 5.93 -16.28 -11.41
CA PHE A 229 5.92 -17.74 -11.57
C PHE A 229 5.49 -18.17 -12.97
N GLY A 230 4.49 -17.46 -13.54
CA GLY A 230 3.97 -17.71 -14.88
C GLY A 230 4.86 -17.13 -15.96
N LYS A 231 4.64 -17.56 -17.21
CA LYS A 231 5.29 -17.00 -18.39
C LYS A 231 4.61 -15.70 -18.80
N LYS A 232 5.37 -14.79 -19.43
CA LYS A 232 4.82 -13.53 -19.99
C LYS A 232 4.10 -12.68 -18.95
N THR A 233 4.53 -12.76 -17.71
CA THR A 233 3.99 -11.94 -16.63
C THR A 233 4.66 -10.57 -16.63
N ASN A 234 3.93 -9.55 -16.18
CA ASN A 234 4.45 -8.19 -16.14
C ASN A 234 4.21 -7.55 -14.77
N CYS A 235 5.14 -6.71 -14.33
CA CYS A 235 4.89 -5.79 -13.22
C CYS A 235 5.46 -4.40 -13.50
N GLU A 236 4.68 -3.38 -13.14
CA GLU A 236 5.11 -1.99 -13.09
C GLU A 236 4.93 -1.44 -11.68
N ILE A 237 5.99 -0.86 -11.11
CA ILE A 237 5.99 -0.28 -9.77
C ILE A 237 6.40 1.17 -9.87
N GLN A 238 5.51 2.07 -9.44
CA GLN A 238 5.74 3.50 -9.36
C GLN A 238 5.55 3.97 -7.93
N VAL A 239 6.60 4.56 -7.35
CA VAL A 239 6.58 5.10 -5.99
C VAL A 239 6.95 6.57 -6.02
N ASP A 240 6.04 7.44 -5.59
CA ASP A 240 6.22 8.89 -5.55
C ASP A 240 6.03 9.39 -4.12
N GLY A 241 7.04 10.05 -3.58
CA GLY A 241 7.00 10.50 -2.20
C GLY A 241 7.53 11.90 -1.96
N THR A 242 7.10 12.48 -0.85
CA THR A 242 7.70 13.65 -0.24
C THR A 242 7.99 13.31 1.22
N LEU A 243 9.20 13.62 1.66
CA LEU A 243 9.62 13.49 3.05
C LEU A 243 10.09 14.84 3.56
N LYS A 244 9.62 15.25 4.73
CA LYS A 244 10.02 16.50 5.37
C LYS A 244 10.31 16.29 6.86
N ASP A 245 10.84 17.33 7.49
CA ASP A 245 11.19 17.38 8.91
C ASP A 245 12.24 16.30 9.26
N ALA A 246 11.88 15.36 10.13
CA ALA A 246 12.70 14.21 10.54
C ALA A 246 12.01 12.87 10.23
N ALA A 247 11.18 12.83 9.18
CA ALA A 247 10.50 11.61 8.76
C ALA A 247 11.48 10.54 8.29
N GLU A 248 11.20 9.29 8.65
CA GLU A 248 12.00 8.12 8.22
C GLU A 248 11.18 7.24 7.27
N LYS A 249 11.73 6.97 6.09
CA LYS A 249 11.15 6.00 5.15
C LYS A 249 12.13 4.87 4.88
N VAL A 250 11.61 3.64 4.89
CA VAL A 250 12.30 2.44 4.40
C VAL A 250 11.41 1.81 3.33
N PHE A 251 11.88 1.77 2.09
CA PHE A 251 11.21 1.09 1.00
C PHE A 251 12.05 -0.11 0.54
N ARG A 252 11.42 -1.28 0.50
CA ARG A 252 11.99 -2.54 -0.01
C ARG A 252 11.15 -2.99 -1.18
N GLY A 253 11.69 -2.87 -2.39
CA GLY A 253 11.08 -3.36 -3.62
C GLY A 253 11.77 -4.64 -4.09
N THR A 254 11.04 -5.72 -4.27
CA THR A 254 11.58 -6.99 -4.77
C THR A 254 10.79 -7.46 -5.97
N ILE A 255 11.46 -7.59 -7.10
CA ILE A 255 10.96 -8.29 -8.30
C ILE A 255 11.70 -9.62 -8.36
N ASP A 256 10.97 -10.74 -8.31
CA ASP A 256 11.56 -12.09 -8.24
C ASP A 256 11.09 -12.96 -9.40
N PHE A 257 11.94 -13.11 -10.41
CA PHE A 257 11.70 -13.98 -11.57
C PHE A 257 12.08 -15.42 -11.22
N LYS A 258 11.06 -16.25 -10.97
CA LYS A 258 11.23 -17.67 -10.65
C LYS A 258 11.59 -18.48 -11.89
N ASN A 259 12.21 -19.63 -11.69
CA ASN A 259 12.46 -20.57 -12.79
C ASN A 259 11.15 -20.95 -13.48
N GLY A 260 11.07 -20.79 -14.80
CA GLY A 260 9.88 -21.00 -15.62
C GLY A 260 9.12 -19.72 -16.00
N ALA A 261 9.47 -18.56 -15.47
CA ALA A 261 8.85 -17.26 -15.77
C ALA A 261 9.36 -16.62 -17.07
N SER A 262 9.62 -17.41 -18.13
CA SER A 262 10.17 -16.89 -19.39
C SER A 262 9.29 -15.81 -20.05
N GLU A 263 9.92 -14.89 -20.76
CA GLU A 263 9.29 -13.73 -21.43
C GLU A 263 8.61 -12.75 -20.47
N SER A 264 8.99 -12.76 -19.17
CA SER A 264 8.41 -11.86 -18.18
C SER A 264 9.22 -10.57 -18.04
N THR A 265 8.52 -9.49 -17.67
CA THR A 265 9.10 -8.15 -17.53
C THR A 265 8.73 -7.53 -16.19
N GLY A 266 9.63 -6.70 -15.65
CA GLY A 266 9.35 -5.98 -14.41
C GLY A 266 10.16 -4.68 -14.34
N ALA A 267 9.48 -3.60 -13.94
CA ALA A 267 10.11 -2.30 -13.79
C ALA A 267 9.70 -1.65 -12.45
N GLU A 268 10.67 -1.02 -11.78
CA GLU A 268 10.45 -0.23 -10.57
C GLU A 268 11.02 1.17 -10.77
N THR A 269 10.21 2.18 -10.44
CA THR A 269 10.63 3.58 -10.44
C THR A 269 10.24 4.22 -9.12
N GLU A 270 11.18 4.89 -8.47
CA GLU A 270 10.95 5.65 -7.25
C GLU A 270 11.39 7.11 -7.42
N ASN A 271 10.52 8.06 -7.05
CA ASN A 271 10.82 9.50 -7.06
C ASN A 271 10.52 10.10 -5.69
N VAL A 272 11.54 10.50 -4.96
CA VAL A 272 11.42 11.08 -3.61
C VAL A 272 11.91 12.51 -3.57
N LEU A 273 11.04 13.41 -3.13
CA LEU A 273 11.37 14.79 -2.81
C LEU A 273 11.72 14.86 -1.32
N LEU A 274 12.93 15.35 -1.03
CA LEU A 274 13.44 15.53 0.34
C LEU A 274 13.35 17.01 0.71
N LEU A 275 12.63 17.32 1.81
CA LEU A 275 12.36 18.68 2.29
C LEU A 275 12.77 18.79 3.77
N GLY A 276 14.05 18.59 4.08
CA GLY A 276 14.58 18.70 5.43
C GLY A 276 15.91 17.98 5.60
N ASP A 277 16.78 18.55 6.43
CA ASP A 277 18.13 18.03 6.68
C ASP A 277 18.14 16.75 7.54
N ASP A 278 17.10 16.54 8.35
CA ASP A 278 17.00 15.40 9.29
C ASP A 278 16.20 14.21 8.71
N VAL A 279 15.76 14.30 7.45
CA VAL A 279 15.02 13.22 6.77
C VAL A 279 15.91 11.98 6.61
N ILE A 280 15.35 10.82 6.92
CA ILE A 280 15.99 9.52 6.68
C ILE A 280 15.27 8.77 5.58
N ASN A 281 15.90 8.70 4.41
CA ASN A 281 15.37 7.93 3.27
C ASN A 281 16.26 6.71 2.99
N LYS A 282 15.66 5.52 3.06
CA LYS A 282 16.33 4.24 2.75
C LYS A 282 15.54 3.50 1.68
N THR A 283 16.22 3.11 0.61
CA THR A 283 15.61 2.38 -0.52
C THR A 283 16.44 1.16 -0.85
N ILE A 284 15.78 0.02 -1.02
CA ILE A 284 16.42 -1.27 -1.34
C ILE A 284 15.67 -1.91 -2.51
N PRO A 285 16.00 -1.57 -3.76
CA PRO A 285 15.52 -2.30 -4.92
C PRO A 285 16.26 -3.63 -5.05
N ILE A 286 15.53 -4.72 -5.26
CA ILE A 286 16.09 -6.06 -5.42
C ILE A 286 15.46 -6.72 -6.65
N ILE A 287 16.28 -7.21 -7.58
CA ILE A 287 15.85 -8.09 -8.66
C ILE A 287 16.49 -9.45 -8.41
N LEU A 288 15.66 -10.45 -8.11
CA LEU A 288 16.05 -11.85 -8.04
C LEU A 288 15.72 -12.53 -9.36
N CYS A 289 16.70 -13.20 -9.97
CA CYS A 289 16.55 -13.74 -11.30
C CYS A 289 17.01 -15.19 -11.35
N ALA A 290 16.03 -16.12 -11.45
CA ALA A 290 16.25 -17.54 -11.63
C ALA A 290 15.85 -18.03 -13.05
N GLU A 291 15.53 -17.09 -13.95
CA GLU A 291 15.16 -17.33 -15.35
C GLU A 291 16.01 -16.46 -16.27
N GLU A 292 16.42 -17.00 -17.43
CA GLU A 292 17.33 -16.28 -18.33
C GLU A 292 16.60 -15.34 -19.33
N ASP A 293 15.37 -15.68 -19.69
CA ASP A 293 14.55 -14.96 -20.68
C ASP A 293 13.58 -14.00 -20.02
N VAL A 294 14.13 -12.99 -19.34
CA VAL A 294 13.36 -11.97 -18.61
C VAL A 294 14.01 -10.60 -18.70
N GLU A 295 13.23 -9.54 -18.52
CA GLU A 295 13.71 -8.15 -18.44
C GLU A 295 13.32 -7.55 -17.09
N GLY A 296 14.32 -7.10 -16.32
CA GLY A 296 14.13 -6.42 -15.03
C GLY A 296 14.88 -5.11 -14.97
N SER A 297 14.22 -4.05 -14.52
CA SER A 297 14.85 -2.75 -14.34
C SER A 297 14.38 -2.05 -13.06
N HIS A 298 15.25 -1.22 -12.50
CA HIS A 298 14.86 -0.28 -11.45
C HIS A 298 15.54 1.07 -11.66
N GLY A 299 14.90 2.14 -11.20
CA GLY A 299 15.42 3.49 -11.19
C GLY A 299 14.94 4.26 -9.96
N ALA A 300 15.79 5.13 -9.43
CA ALA A 300 15.41 6.00 -8.32
C ALA A 300 15.91 7.43 -8.57
N THR A 301 15.02 8.41 -8.35
CA THR A 301 15.34 9.83 -8.32
C THR A 301 15.03 10.35 -6.93
N ILE A 302 16.08 10.68 -6.17
CA ILE A 302 15.96 11.08 -4.78
C ILE A 302 16.75 12.38 -4.59
N GLY A 303 16.11 13.42 -4.10
CA GLY A 303 16.77 14.70 -3.89
C GLY A 303 15.84 15.82 -3.48
N GLU A 304 16.43 16.97 -3.24
CA GLU A 304 15.73 18.24 -3.00
C GLU A 304 15.26 18.87 -4.31
N LEU A 305 14.53 19.98 -4.23
CA LEU A 305 14.28 20.83 -5.40
C LEU A 305 15.61 21.37 -5.93
N ASP A 306 15.84 21.21 -7.23
CA ASP A 306 17.04 21.72 -7.85
C ASP A 306 17.06 23.27 -7.86
N GLU A 307 18.27 23.85 -7.90
CA GLU A 307 18.49 25.29 -7.84
C GLU A 307 17.78 26.04 -9.00
N GLU A 308 17.65 25.42 -10.18
CA GLU A 308 17.00 26.04 -11.34
C GLU A 308 15.49 26.15 -11.12
N THR A 309 14.88 25.09 -10.59
CA THR A 309 13.46 25.06 -10.20
C THR A 309 13.16 26.07 -9.09
N LEU A 310 13.98 26.12 -8.04
CA LEU A 310 13.84 27.11 -6.97
C LEU A 310 13.98 28.54 -7.51
N PHE A 311 15.01 28.81 -8.31
CA PHE A 311 15.19 30.12 -8.92
C PHE A 311 14.01 30.53 -9.80
N TYR A 312 13.42 29.58 -10.54
CA TYR A 312 12.22 29.84 -11.33
C TYR A 312 11.04 30.30 -10.46
N PHE A 313 10.78 29.63 -9.34
CA PHE A 313 9.72 29.99 -8.41
C PHE A 313 10.00 31.35 -7.75
N GLU A 314 11.20 31.57 -7.23
CA GLU A 314 11.62 32.84 -6.58
C GLU A 314 11.54 34.03 -7.54
N SER A 315 11.90 33.86 -8.80
CA SER A 315 11.78 34.89 -9.84
C SER A 315 10.33 35.32 -10.12
N ARG A 316 9.36 34.49 -9.70
CA ARG A 316 7.91 34.76 -9.74
C ARG A 316 7.35 35.24 -8.43
N GLY A 317 8.20 35.45 -7.42
CA GLY A 317 7.79 35.90 -6.09
C GLY A 317 7.21 34.78 -5.21
N ILE A 318 7.46 33.52 -5.56
CA ILE A 318 7.08 32.36 -4.78
C ILE A 318 8.30 31.95 -3.96
N ASP A 319 8.18 31.96 -2.64
CA ASP A 319 9.25 31.54 -1.75
C ASP A 319 9.47 30.00 -1.78
N LYS A 320 10.57 29.55 -1.18
CA LYS A 320 10.98 28.14 -1.17
C LYS A 320 9.88 27.25 -0.57
N GLU A 321 9.32 27.60 0.57
CA GLU A 321 8.31 26.83 1.28
C GLU A 321 7.03 26.65 0.43
N THR A 322 6.56 27.76 -0.16
CA THR A 322 5.40 27.70 -1.08
C THR A 322 5.70 26.87 -2.33
N ALA A 323 6.94 26.90 -2.87
CA ALA A 323 7.35 26.08 -4.00
C ALA A 323 7.34 24.58 -3.65
N GLU A 324 7.85 24.23 -2.48
CA GLU A 324 7.84 22.85 -1.94
C GLU A 324 6.40 22.33 -1.76
N ASP A 325 5.49 23.13 -1.24
CA ASP A 325 4.08 22.82 -1.12
C ASP A 325 3.41 22.59 -2.49
N ILE A 326 3.69 23.47 -3.46
CA ILE A 326 3.15 23.32 -4.82
C ILE A 326 3.63 22.01 -5.45
N MET A 327 4.91 21.69 -5.32
CA MET A 327 5.48 20.46 -5.88
C MET A 327 4.91 19.21 -5.22
N THR A 328 4.77 19.23 -3.90
CA THR A 328 4.13 18.13 -3.13
C THR A 328 2.68 17.93 -3.57
N ARG A 329 1.88 19.00 -3.62
CA ARG A 329 0.49 18.93 -4.09
C ARG A 329 0.38 18.39 -5.51
N GLY A 330 1.25 18.86 -6.41
CA GLY A 330 1.27 18.39 -7.80
C GLY A 330 1.46 16.88 -7.93
N LYS A 331 2.34 16.27 -7.13
CA LYS A 331 2.53 14.81 -7.08
C LYS A 331 1.24 14.09 -6.66
N PHE A 332 0.60 14.54 -5.58
CA PHE A 332 -0.64 13.94 -5.10
C PHE A 332 -1.82 14.15 -6.06
N GLU A 333 -1.92 15.32 -6.73
CA GLU A 333 -2.95 15.55 -7.74
C GLU A 333 -2.88 14.56 -8.90
N MET A 334 -1.70 14.18 -9.33
CA MET A 334 -1.54 13.14 -10.36
C MET A 334 -2.06 11.79 -9.87
N LEU A 335 -1.71 11.41 -8.65
CA LEU A 335 -2.10 10.11 -8.06
C LEU A 335 -3.60 10.00 -7.77
N TYR A 336 -4.21 10.99 -7.10
CA TYR A 336 -5.61 10.84 -6.72
C TYR A 336 -6.57 10.90 -7.93
N ARG A 337 -6.16 11.48 -9.06
CA ARG A 337 -6.91 11.38 -10.32
C ARG A 337 -7.04 9.93 -10.82
N HIS A 338 -6.08 9.09 -10.46
CA HIS A 338 -6.11 7.67 -10.80
C HIS A 338 -7.08 6.86 -9.91
N ILE A 339 -7.63 7.40 -8.82
CA ILE A 339 -8.57 6.67 -7.94
C ILE A 339 -9.79 6.17 -8.71
N GLY A 340 -10.30 6.97 -9.68
CA GLY A 340 -11.47 6.59 -10.49
C GLY A 340 -12.80 6.68 -9.75
N ASP A 341 -12.81 7.17 -8.49
CA ASP A 341 -13.98 7.35 -7.63
C ASP A 341 -14.04 8.76 -7.07
N GLU A 342 -15.05 9.54 -7.47
CA GLU A 342 -15.15 10.96 -7.13
C GLU A 342 -15.30 11.22 -5.61
N GLN A 343 -15.99 10.32 -4.91
CA GLN A 343 -16.18 10.45 -3.45
C GLN A 343 -14.84 10.31 -2.74
N THR A 344 -14.04 9.31 -3.09
CA THR A 344 -12.72 9.06 -2.51
C THR A 344 -11.71 10.13 -2.94
N GLN A 345 -11.78 10.62 -4.17
CA GLN A 345 -10.94 11.75 -4.63
C GLN A 345 -11.16 13.00 -3.75
N LYS A 346 -12.42 13.38 -3.50
CA LYS A 346 -12.76 14.53 -2.64
C LYS A 346 -12.29 14.31 -1.19
N LEU A 347 -12.37 13.07 -0.70
CA LEU A 347 -11.87 12.74 0.63
C LEU A 347 -10.35 12.95 0.72
N VAL A 348 -9.60 12.45 -0.25
CA VAL A 348 -8.13 12.61 -0.33
C VAL A 348 -7.75 14.09 -0.44
N GLU A 349 -8.43 14.85 -1.30
CA GLU A 349 -8.19 16.27 -1.50
C GLU A 349 -8.41 17.07 -0.19
N ALA A 350 -9.51 16.79 0.50
CA ALA A 350 -9.82 17.43 1.78
C ALA A 350 -8.78 17.09 2.87
N GLN A 351 -8.41 15.82 2.99
CA GLN A 351 -7.42 15.39 3.98
C GLN A 351 -6.02 15.93 3.68
N LEU A 352 -5.62 15.97 2.41
CA LEU A 352 -4.34 16.55 2.00
C LEU A 352 -4.30 18.06 2.32
N ALA A 353 -5.39 18.77 2.08
CA ALA A 353 -5.50 20.19 2.42
C ALA A 353 -5.40 20.43 3.93
N GLU A 354 -6.04 19.59 4.76
CA GLU A 354 -5.96 19.64 6.23
C GLU A 354 -4.51 19.39 6.69
N VAL A 355 -3.88 18.33 6.23
CA VAL A 355 -2.51 17.95 6.61
C VAL A 355 -1.50 19.05 6.27
N MET A 356 -1.62 19.66 5.09
CA MET A 356 -0.71 20.73 4.65
C MET A 356 -1.03 22.10 5.26
N ALA A 357 -2.22 22.30 5.85
CA ALA A 357 -2.56 23.53 6.56
C ALA A 357 -2.03 23.51 8.00
N ASP A 358 -2.10 22.36 8.68
CA ASP A 358 -1.62 22.20 10.06
C ASP A 358 -0.12 22.53 10.17
N ASP A 359 0.66 22.23 9.13
CA ASP A 359 2.10 22.54 9.09
C ASP A 359 2.40 24.04 9.14
N ARG A 360 1.48 24.90 8.64
CA ARG A 360 1.65 26.36 8.63
C ARG A 360 1.26 27.05 9.94
N GLU A 361 0.48 26.37 10.78
CA GLU A 361 0.08 26.91 12.09
C GLU A 361 1.09 26.59 13.21
N GLU A 362 2.01 25.63 12.98
CA GLU A 362 3.05 25.24 13.95
C GLU A 362 4.36 26.04 13.79
N LEU A 363 4.50 26.92 12.76
CA LEU A 363 5.64 27.81 12.50
C LEU A 363 5.34 29.23 12.99
#